data_71e583b45dc80afe8bebebbe9600849d
#
_entry.id   71e583b45dc80afe8bebebbe9600849d
#
_cell.length_a   1.000
_cell.length_b   1.000
_cell.length_c   1.000
_cell.angle_alpha   90.00
_cell.angle_beta   90.00
_cell.angle_gamma   90.00
#
_symmetry.space_group_name_H-M   'P 1'
#
loop_
_entity.id
_entity.type
_entity.pdbx_description
1 polymer ?
#
loop_
_entity_poly.entity_id
_entity_poly.type
_entity_poly.pdbx_seq_one_letter_code
_entity_poly.pdbx_strand_id
1 'polypeptide(L)'
;MEGNKELNDAVLYSGNDITVENLQIQHYKGNAIMGQAGNNFLIRNNNIIDTGVYGIFPEFGTNGLITHNVLSGIEDAAIYVGMCDNIHVTNNEVIDNVAGIEIENTRHSIVENNYVHDNTGGILVFITPGLPIKTTFDTIVRNNFIVNNNTPNFGIPGSTVAGIPAGTGILNMAGDQTTIEGNIITGNKVIGILITDHMNAPNVTLDPDADPSSDEIAI
;
A
#
# COMPACT_ATOMS: atom_id res chain seq x y z
N MET A 1 -6.80 11.74 17.77
CA MET A 1 -7.17 10.44 18.41
C MET A 1 -5.89 9.78 18.88
N GLU A 2 -5.86 9.25 20.08
CA GLU A 2 -4.66 8.68 20.72
C GLU A 2 -4.94 7.24 21.16
N GLY A 3 -4.14 6.29 20.72
CA GLY A 3 -4.31 4.85 20.98
C GLY A 3 -3.43 4.32 22.11
N ASN A 4 -2.40 5.07 22.52
CA ASN A 4 -1.43 4.68 23.56
C ASN A 4 -0.72 3.34 23.33
N LYS A 5 -0.71 2.82 22.08
CA LYS A 5 -0.27 1.46 21.71
C LYS A 5 -1.07 0.34 22.45
N GLU A 6 -2.25 0.66 22.92
CA GLU A 6 -3.15 -0.29 23.60
C GLU A 6 -4.38 -0.61 22.74
N LEU A 7 -4.97 0.41 22.13
CA LEU A 7 -6.15 0.26 21.25
C LEU A 7 -5.74 -0.27 19.87
N ASN A 8 -6.53 -1.18 19.31
CA ASN A 8 -6.22 -1.76 18.02
C ASN A 8 -6.42 -0.77 16.88
N ASP A 9 -7.63 -0.28 16.70
CA ASP A 9 -8.00 0.55 15.56
C ASP A 9 -8.63 1.87 16.03
N ALA A 10 -8.34 2.95 15.31
CA ALA A 10 -8.93 4.26 15.65
C ALA A 10 -10.30 4.43 15.02
N VAL A 11 -10.43 4.07 13.75
CA VAL A 11 -11.67 4.11 12.98
C VAL A 11 -11.85 2.77 12.29
N LEU A 12 -12.96 2.11 12.56
CA LEU A 12 -13.40 0.92 11.84
C LEU A 12 -14.77 1.22 11.22
N TYR A 13 -14.89 1.05 9.91
CA TYR A 13 -16.15 1.24 9.21
C TYR A 13 -16.50 0.06 8.30
N SER A 14 -17.80 -0.14 8.11
CA SER A 14 -18.34 -0.93 7.00
C SER A 14 -19.60 -0.24 6.50
N GLY A 15 -19.76 -0.16 5.19
CA GLY A 15 -20.91 0.51 4.59
C GLY A 15 -20.50 1.47 3.48
N ASN A 16 -21.49 2.03 2.80
CA ASN A 16 -21.29 2.88 1.63
C ASN A 16 -21.26 4.37 1.98
N ASP A 17 -20.67 5.16 1.08
CA ASP A 17 -20.65 6.62 1.14
C ASP A 17 -20.02 7.18 2.44
N ILE A 18 -19.01 6.48 2.96
CA ILE A 18 -18.31 6.88 4.19
C ILE A 18 -17.22 7.90 3.85
N THR A 19 -17.18 8.97 4.63
CA THR A 19 -16.08 9.94 4.59
C THR A 19 -15.36 10.00 5.94
N VAL A 20 -14.03 9.85 5.91
CA VAL A 20 -13.15 10.03 7.08
C VAL A 20 -12.17 11.14 6.76
N GLU A 21 -12.27 12.25 7.48
CA GLU A 21 -11.45 13.43 7.15
C GLU A 21 -11.06 14.28 8.35
N ASN A 22 -9.95 15.06 8.16
CA ASN A 22 -9.49 16.09 9.09
C ASN A 22 -9.16 15.56 10.49
N LEU A 23 -8.65 14.32 10.59
CA LEU A 23 -8.27 13.70 11.84
C LEU A 23 -6.76 13.68 12.02
N GLN A 24 -6.31 13.84 13.26
CA GLN A 24 -4.99 13.39 13.70
C GLN A 24 -5.17 12.10 14.48
N ILE A 25 -4.51 11.02 14.02
CA ILE A 25 -4.58 9.67 14.58
C ILE A 25 -3.17 9.19 14.88
N GLN A 26 -2.92 8.72 16.10
CA GLN A 26 -1.57 8.31 16.48
C GLN A 26 -1.53 7.20 17.52
N HIS A 27 -0.44 6.42 17.49
CA HIS A 27 -0.07 5.41 18.48
C HIS A 27 -1.14 4.32 18.66
N TYR A 28 -1.76 3.84 17.58
CA TYR A 28 -2.63 2.67 17.61
C TYR A 28 -1.82 1.39 17.41
N LYS A 29 -2.22 0.31 18.07
CA LYS A 29 -1.53 -0.98 18.00
C LYS A 29 -1.73 -1.69 16.65
N GLY A 30 -2.90 -1.55 16.06
CA GLY A 30 -3.27 -2.08 14.76
C GLY A 30 -3.32 -0.97 13.71
N ASN A 31 -4.50 -0.58 13.28
CA ASN A 31 -4.71 0.32 12.16
C ASN A 31 -5.20 1.70 12.61
N ALA A 32 -4.91 2.73 11.82
CA ALA A 32 -5.55 4.02 12.07
C ALA A 32 -6.97 4.03 11.48
N ILE A 33 -7.14 3.72 10.21
CA ILE A 33 -8.44 3.70 9.54
C ILE A 33 -8.59 2.37 8.81
N MET A 34 -9.53 1.54 9.24
CA MET A 34 -9.85 0.27 8.60
C MET A 34 -11.27 0.29 8.03
N GLY A 35 -11.39 -0.03 6.75
CA GLY A 35 -12.68 -0.21 6.08
C GLY A 35 -12.90 -1.67 5.73
N GLN A 36 -14.00 -2.26 6.19
CA GLN A 36 -14.39 -3.63 5.85
C GLN A 36 -15.57 -3.61 4.90
N ALA A 37 -15.30 -3.75 3.61
CA ALA A 37 -16.23 -3.56 2.51
C ALA A 37 -16.80 -2.12 2.46
N GLY A 38 -17.53 -1.82 1.42
CA GLY A 38 -18.18 -0.52 1.23
C GLY A 38 -17.83 0.15 -0.08
N ASN A 39 -18.81 0.87 -0.63
CA ASN A 39 -18.67 1.60 -1.87
C ASN A 39 -18.56 3.11 -1.62
N ASN A 40 -17.88 3.80 -2.55
CA ASN A 40 -17.83 5.26 -2.59
C ASN A 40 -17.24 5.88 -1.32
N PHE A 41 -16.20 5.28 -0.75
CA PHE A 41 -15.55 5.86 0.44
C PHE A 41 -14.57 6.98 0.05
N LEU A 42 -14.43 7.95 0.96
CA LEU A 42 -13.49 9.05 0.85
C LEU A 42 -12.67 9.18 2.14
N ILE A 43 -11.34 9.04 2.03
CA ILE A 43 -10.42 9.21 3.16
C ILE A 43 -9.46 10.34 2.79
N ARG A 44 -9.56 11.48 3.49
CA ARG A 44 -8.77 12.66 3.12
C ARG A 44 -8.35 13.55 4.28
N ASN A 45 -7.27 14.29 4.06
CA ASN A 45 -6.78 15.32 5.01
C ASN A 45 -6.55 14.79 6.42
N ASN A 46 -6.12 13.52 6.54
CA ASN A 46 -5.78 12.94 7.83
C ASN A 46 -4.27 12.96 8.04
N ASN A 47 -3.83 13.15 9.29
CA ASN A 47 -2.46 13.00 9.72
C ASN A 47 -2.35 11.76 10.61
N ILE A 48 -1.62 10.73 10.15
CA ILE A 48 -1.54 9.43 10.79
C ILE A 48 -0.08 9.15 11.19
N ILE A 49 0.13 8.84 12.46
CA ILE A 49 1.47 8.68 13.01
C ILE A 49 1.56 7.40 13.85
N ASP A 50 2.58 6.59 13.57
CA ASP A 50 2.99 5.48 14.42
C ASP A 50 1.85 4.50 14.77
N THR A 51 1.33 3.80 13.73
CA THR A 51 0.42 2.67 13.91
C THR A 51 1.13 1.34 13.64
N GLY A 52 0.70 0.29 14.34
CA GLY A 52 1.45 -0.96 14.39
C GLY A 52 1.28 -1.88 13.18
N VAL A 53 0.25 -1.67 12.36
CA VAL A 53 0.07 -2.48 11.13
C VAL A 53 -0.13 -1.55 9.95
N TYR A 54 -1.33 -1.03 9.73
CA TYR A 54 -1.60 -0.15 8.59
C TYR A 54 -2.03 1.26 9.02
N GLY A 55 -1.69 2.24 8.22
CA GLY A 55 -2.24 3.58 8.38
C GLY A 55 -3.67 3.65 7.86
N ILE A 56 -3.86 3.51 6.55
CA ILE A 56 -5.18 3.45 5.89
C ILE A 56 -5.33 2.09 5.23
N PHE A 57 -6.37 1.36 5.60
CA PHE A 57 -6.60 -0.03 5.18
C PHE A 57 -8.05 -0.26 4.72
N PRO A 58 -8.44 0.08 3.49
CA PRO A 58 -9.66 -0.45 2.90
C PRO A 58 -9.47 -1.91 2.47
N GLU A 59 -10.42 -2.75 2.83
CA GLU A 59 -10.50 -4.16 2.47
C GLU A 59 -11.86 -4.46 1.84
N PHE A 60 -11.90 -5.14 0.69
CA PHE A 60 -13.12 -5.47 -0.08
C PHE A 60 -13.97 -4.24 -0.46
N GLY A 61 -13.36 -3.05 -0.52
CA GLY A 61 -14.04 -1.82 -0.89
C GLY A 61 -14.07 -1.60 -2.41
N THR A 62 -15.00 -0.76 -2.86
CA THR A 62 -15.07 -0.35 -4.25
C THR A 62 -15.28 1.16 -4.40
N ASN A 63 -14.81 1.74 -5.55
CA ASN A 63 -14.97 3.16 -5.86
C ASN A 63 -14.44 4.09 -4.74
N GLY A 64 -13.22 3.83 -4.25
CA GLY A 64 -12.64 4.59 -3.14
C GLY A 64 -11.69 5.67 -3.59
N LEU A 65 -11.64 6.78 -2.84
CA LEU A 65 -10.67 7.85 -3.01
C LEU A 65 -9.90 8.07 -1.69
N ILE A 66 -8.57 7.93 -1.76
CA ILE A 66 -7.64 8.20 -0.65
C ILE A 66 -6.74 9.35 -1.07
N THR A 67 -6.88 10.52 -0.43
CA THR A 67 -6.20 11.72 -0.93
C THR A 67 -5.84 12.72 0.16
N HIS A 68 -4.72 13.44 -0.05
CA HIS A 68 -4.25 14.50 0.84
C HIS A 68 -4.04 14.04 2.29
N ASN A 69 -3.61 12.80 2.49
CA ASN A 69 -3.23 12.31 3.82
C ASN A 69 -1.71 12.38 3.98
N VAL A 70 -1.25 12.52 5.22
CA VAL A 70 0.15 12.43 5.62
C VAL A 70 0.30 11.26 6.58
N LEU A 71 1.19 10.30 6.27
CA LEU A 71 1.34 9.08 7.07
C LEU A 71 2.82 8.80 7.37
N SER A 72 3.13 8.53 8.63
CA SER A 72 4.51 8.26 9.05
C SER A 72 4.64 7.25 10.20
N GLY A 73 5.73 6.49 10.20
CA GLY A 73 6.07 5.56 11.28
C GLY A 73 5.21 4.29 11.31
N ILE A 74 4.72 3.84 10.18
CA ILE A 74 3.83 2.67 10.09
C ILE A 74 4.67 1.40 9.91
N GLU A 75 4.39 0.37 10.73
CA GLU A 75 5.22 -0.85 10.82
C GLU A 75 4.98 -1.86 9.68
N ASP A 76 3.94 -1.66 8.86
CA ASP A 76 3.68 -2.44 7.65
C ASP A 76 3.51 -1.48 6.47
N ALA A 77 2.31 -1.08 6.08
CA ALA A 77 2.09 -0.14 5.00
C ALA A 77 1.37 1.14 5.45
N ALA A 78 1.85 2.31 4.98
CA ALA A 78 1.16 3.56 5.26
C ALA A 78 -0.25 3.56 4.65
N ILE A 79 -0.35 3.21 3.37
CA ILE A 79 -1.64 2.99 2.68
C ILE A 79 -1.62 1.59 2.10
N TYR A 80 -2.50 0.73 2.59
CA TYR A 80 -2.72 -0.61 2.08
C TYR A 80 -4.12 -0.69 1.45
N VAL A 81 -4.18 -1.09 0.19
CA VAL A 81 -5.44 -1.32 -0.53
C VAL A 81 -5.54 -2.80 -0.83
N GLY A 82 -6.41 -3.50 -0.11
CA GLY A 82 -6.51 -4.97 -0.17
C GLY A 82 -7.83 -5.48 -0.72
N MET A 83 -7.78 -6.36 -1.72
CA MET A 83 -8.95 -7.05 -2.27
C MET A 83 -10.07 -6.09 -2.73
N CYS A 84 -9.68 -4.90 -3.14
CA CYS A 84 -10.56 -3.82 -3.55
C CYS A 84 -10.76 -3.77 -5.08
N ASP A 85 -11.62 -2.85 -5.52
CA ASP A 85 -11.88 -2.61 -6.93
C ASP A 85 -12.12 -1.11 -7.19
N ASN A 86 -11.49 -0.55 -8.21
CA ASN A 86 -11.60 0.86 -8.60
C ASN A 86 -11.24 1.84 -7.48
N ILE A 87 -9.96 1.82 -7.08
CA ILE A 87 -9.44 2.68 -6.00
C ILE A 87 -8.46 3.70 -6.56
N HIS A 88 -8.61 4.95 -6.11
CA HIS A 88 -7.73 6.03 -6.47
C HIS A 88 -6.96 6.54 -5.24
N VAL A 89 -5.63 6.40 -5.26
CA VAL A 89 -4.71 6.86 -4.23
C VAL A 89 -3.90 8.02 -4.79
N THR A 90 -4.18 9.24 -4.34
CA THR A 90 -3.58 10.44 -4.97
C THR A 90 -3.26 11.57 -4.00
N ASN A 91 -2.21 12.33 -4.29
CA ASN A 91 -1.81 13.50 -3.50
C ASN A 91 -1.59 13.20 -2.00
N ASN A 92 -1.09 12.03 -1.66
CA ASN A 92 -0.70 11.70 -0.30
C ASN A 92 0.81 11.87 -0.12
N GLU A 93 1.24 12.12 1.12
CA GLU A 93 2.62 12.06 1.54
C GLU A 93 2.80 10.88 2.50
N VAL A 94 3.71 9.97 2.16
CA VAL A 94 4.01 8.79 2.99
C VAL A 94 5.52 8.73 3.24
N ILE A 95 5.89 8.85 4.51
CA ILE A 95 7.28 9.03 4.93
C ILE A 95 7.62 8.16 6.15
N ASP A 96 8.85 7.62 6.20
CA ASP A 96 9.35 6.83 7.34
C ASP A 96 8.47 5.62 7.69
N ASN A 97 7.94 4.91 6.68
CA ASN A 97 7.16 3.68 6.85
C ASN A 97 7.96 2.47 6.35
N VAL A 98 7.49 1.27 6.63
CA VAL A 98 8.07 0.06 6.00
C VAL A 98 7.67 0.03 4.53
N ALA A 99 6.40 -0.01 4.19
CA ALA A 99 5.95 0.21 2.83
C ALA A 99 5.18 1.54 2.72
N GLY A 100 5.41 2.28 1.65
CA GLY A 100 4.69 3.52 1.42
C GLY A 100 3.24 3.27 1.01
N ILE A 101 3.02 2.66 -0.16
CA ILE A 101 1.69 2.35 -0.70
C ILE A 101 1.69 0.92 -1.23
N GLU A 102 0.67 0.15 -0.85
CA GLU A 102 0.46 -1.21 -1.31
C GLU A 102 -0.89 -1.36 -2.02
N ILE A 103 -0.84 -1.99 -3.18
CA ILE A 103 -2.00 -2.43 -3.96
C ILE A 103 -1.92 -3.96 -4.02
N GLU A 104 -2.72 -4.62 -3.19
CA GLU A 104 -2.65 -6.06 -2.99
C GLU A 104 -3.96 -6.74 -3.36
N ASN A 105 -3.90 -7.78 -4.20
CA ASN A 105 -5.06 -8.54 -4.66
C ASN A 105 -6.24 -7.65 -5.11
N THR A 106 -5.91 -6.52 -5.74
CA THR A 106 -6.82 -5.40 -6.03
C THR A 106 -6.83 -5.10 -7.53
N ARG A 107 -7.96 -4.62 -8.04
CA ARG A 107 -8.16 -4.40 -9.47
C ARG A 107 -8.54 -2.95 -9.77
N HIS A 108 -8.19 -2.49 -10.98
CA HIS A 108 -8.55 -1.16 -11.50
C HIS A 108 -8.13 -0.02 -10.57
N SER A 109 -6.86 0.01 -10.20
CA SER A 109 -6.35 1.02 -9.27
C SER A 109 -5.50 2.08 -9.96
N ILE A 110 -5.56 3.31 -9.45
CA ILE A 110 -4.69 4.40 -9.87
C ILE A 110 -3.95 4.93 -8.65
N VAL A 111 -2.61 4.93 -8.73
CA VAL A 111 -1.71 5.50 -7.72
C VAL A 111 -0.95 6.64 -8.39
N GLU A 112 -1.34 7.88 -8.12
CA GLU A 112 -0.76 9.02 -8.82
C GLU A 112 -0.51 10.26 -7.95
N ASN A 113 0.45 11.08 -8.35
CA ASN A 113 0.74 12.36 -7.71
C ASN A 113 1.05 12.25 -6.20
N ASN A 114 1.53 11.10 -5.72
CA ASN A 114 1.92 10.93 -4.33
C ASN A 114 3.40 11.27 -4.13
N TYR A 115 3.74 11.73 -2.93
CA TYR A 115 5.11 11.88 -2.47
C TYR A 115 5.45 10.73 -1.52
N VAL A 116 6.24 9.80 -2.02
CA VAL A 116 6.59 8.53 -1.36
C VAL A 116 8.07 8.52 -1.09
N HIS A 117 8.47 8.83 0.16
CA HIS A 117 9.89 9.05 0.42
C HIS A 117 10.35 8.56 1.80
N ASP A 118 11.63 8.26 1.88
CA ASP A 118 12.28 7.83 3.11
C ASP A 118 11.62 6.61 3.79
N ASN A 119 10.86 5.79 3.05
CA ASN A 119 10.34 4.50 3.50
C ASN A 119 11.40 3.40 3.30
N THR A 120 11.13 2.18 3.73
CA THR A 120 11.95 1.02 3.36
C THR A 120 11.70 0.64 1.90
N GLY A 121 10.44 0.51 1.50
CA GLY A 121 9.98 0.34 0.12
C GLY A 121 8.96 1.41 -0.25
N GLY A 122 8.94 1.82 -1.53
CA GLY A 122 8.08 2.90 -2.00
C GLY A 122 6.65 2.44 -2.32
N ILE A 123 6.40 1.99 -3.56
CA ILE A 123 5.08 1.53 -4.03
C ILE A 123 5.18 0.05 -4.41
N LEU A 124 4.25 -0.75 -3.90
CA LEU A 124 4.19 -2.19 -4.12
C LEU A 124 2.85 -2.58 -4.74
N VAL A 125 2.91 -3.33 -5.84
CA VAL A 125 1.75 -3.89 -6.56
C VAL A 125 1.96 -5.39 -6.60
N PHE A 126 1.10 -6.17 -5.93
CA PHE A 126 1.36 -7.60 -5.82
C PHE A 126 0.12 -8.43 -5.46
N ILE A 127 0.30 -9.74 -5.56
CA ILE A 127 -0.66 -10.73 -5.05
C ILE A 127 -0.07 -11.37 -3.80
N THR A 128 -0.86 -11.48 -2.73
CA THR A 128 -0.56 -12.41 -1.65
C THR A 128 -1.33 -13.70 -1.88
N PRO A 129 -0.64 -14.85 -1.96
CA PRO A 129 -1.27 -16.15 -2.11
C PRO A 129 -2.21 -16.49 -0.95
N GLY A 130 -3.29 -17.21 -1.26
CA GLY A 130 -4.25 -17.66 -0.25
C GLY A 130 -5.39 -16.68 0.07
N LEU A 131 -5.31 -15.43 -0.37
CA LEU A 131 -6.40 -14.46 -0.17
C LEU A 131 -7.61 -14.78 -1.07
N PRO A 132 -8.84 -14.32 -0.70
CA PRO A 132 -10.06 -14.58 -1.47
C PRO A 132 -10.03 -14.06 -2.91
N ILE A 133 -9.52 -12.86 -3.13
CA ILE A 133 -9.29 -12.31 -4.47
C ILE A 133 -7.93 -12.81 -4.95
N LYS A 134 -7.88 -13.38 -6.15
CA LYS A 134 -6.70 -14.09 -6.68
C LYS A 134 -5.89 -13.29 -7.68
N THR A 135 -6.26 -12.04 -7.90
CA THR A 135 -5.68 -11.22 -8.97
C THR A 135 -5.35 -9.81 -8.50
N THR A 136 -4.25 -9.26 -9.00
CA THR A 136 -3.97 -7.83 -9.03
C THR A 136 -3.78 -7.45 -10.49
N PHE A 137 -4.65 -6.63 -11.04
CA PHE A 137 -4.52 -6.22 -12.44
C PHE A 137 -5.12 -4.85 -12.73
N ASP A 138 -4.73 -4.28 -13.87
CA ASP A 138 -5.13 -2.95 -14.34
C ASP A 138 -4.80 -1.88 -13.29
N THR A 139 -3.53 -1.87 -12.88
CA THR A 139 -3.01 -0.87 -11.94
C THR A 139 -2.16 0.16 -12.68
N ILE A 140 -2.44 1.43 -12.49
CA ILE A 140 -1.67 2.54 -13.04
C ILE A 140 -0.89 3.24 -11.93
N VAL A 141 0.43 3.22 -12.01
CA VAL A 141 1.34 3.94 -11.09
C VAL A 141 1.98 5.08 -11.87
N ARG A 142 1.52 6.33 -11.68
CA ARG A 142 2.00 7.44 -12.49
C ARG A 142 2.21 8.75 -11.75
N ASN A 143 3.13 9.56 -12.27
CA ASN A 143 3.36 10.93 -11.78
C ASN A 143 3.69 11.02 -10.28
N ASN A 144 4.21 9.96 -9.66
CA ASN A 144 4.62 9.96 -8.26
C ASN A 144 6.08 10.42 -8.11
N PHE A 145 6.40 10.99 -6.96
CA PHE A 145 7.77 11.20 -6.50
C PHE A 145 8.14 10.09 -5.53
N ILE A 146 9.03 9.18 -5.94
CA ILE A 146 9.43 7.98 -5.21
C ILE A 146 10.91 8.09 -4.88
N VAL A 147 11.21 8.67 -3.73
CA VAL A 147 12.53 9.24 -3.46
C VAL A 147 13.13 8.70 -2.16
N ASN A 148 14.41 8.27 -2.22
CA ASN A 148 15.19 7.92 -1.04
C ASN A 148 14.55 6.85 -0.12
N ASN A 149 13.79 5.92 -0.62
CA ASN A 149 13.18 4.86 0.19
C ASN A 149 14.25 3.86 0.66
N ASN A 150 15.04 4.26 1.64
CA ASN A 150 16.21 3.53 2.13
C ASN A 150 16.18 3.29 3.64
N THR A 151 15.09 3.59 4.31
CA THR A 151 14.95 3.35 5.76
C THR A 151 15.15 1.88 6.06
N PRO A 152 16.01 1.51 7.02
CA PRO A 152 16.18 0.12 7.42
C PRO A 152 14.83 -0.52 7.72
N ASN A 153 14.61 -1.73 7.21
CA ASN A 153 13.36 -2.42 7.40
C ASN A 153 13.10 -2.69 8.89
N PHE A 154 12.00 -2.15 9.40
CA PHE A 154 11.57 -2.32 10.79
C PHE A 154 10.22 -3.05 10.89
N GLY A 155 9.77 -3.66 9.79
CA GLY A 155 8.54 -4.45 9.73
C GLY A 155 8.52 -5.60 10.71
N ILE A 156 7.34 -5.99 11.12
CA ILE A 156 7.13 -7.09 12.08
C ILE A 156 7.71 -8.38 11.49
N PRO A 157 8.62 -9.06 12.19
CA PRO A 157 9.20 -10.31 11.70
C PRO A 157 8.13 -11.34 11.31
N GLY A 158 8.18 -11.82 10.07
CA GLY A 158 7.22 -12.77 9.52
C GLY A 158 6.09 -12.15 8.70
N SER A 159 5.95 -10.83 8.68
CA SER A 159 5.08 -10.15 7.71
C SER A 159 5.71 -10.20 6.29
N THR A 160 4.89 -10.08 5.26
CA THR A 160 5.35 -10.07 3.86
C THR A 160 6.34 -8.93 3.63
N VAL A 161 6.05 -7.76 4.16
CA VAL A 161 6.88 -6.56 3.98
C VAL A 161 8.21 -6.61 4.73
N ALA A 162 8.36 -7.46 5.74
CA ALA A 162 9.65 -7.66 6.43
C ALA A 162 10.74 -8.22 5.49
N GLY A 163 10.35 -8.78 4.34
CA GLY A 163 11.26 -9.26 3.31
C GLY A 163 11.67 -8.20 2.27
N ILE A 164 11.08 -7.02 2.27
CA ILE A 164 11.37 -5.98 1.28
C ILE A 164 12.76 -5.41 1.52
N PRO A 165 13.65 -5.40 0.49
CA PRO A 165 14.95 -4.77 0.60
C PRO A 165 14.82 -3.25 0.76
N ALA A 166 15.45 -2.69 1.79
CA ALA A 166 15.54 -1.24 1.96
C ALA A 166 16.23 -0.61 0.75
N GLY A 167 15.58 0.35 0.12
CA GLY A 167 16.06 0.93 -1.14
C GLY A 167 15.29 0.48 -2.39
N THR A 168 14.10 -0.11 -2.21
CA THR A 168 13.18 -0.45 -3.30
C THR A 168 12.29 0.75 -3.63
N GLY A 169 12.26 1.15 -4.90
CA GLY A 169 11.37 2.22 -5.38
C GLY A 169 9.96 1.69 -5.67
N ILE A 170 9.79 0.96 -6.76
CA ILE A 170 8.55 0.26 -7.13
C ILE A 170 8.82 -1.24 -7.19
N LEU A 171 7.92 -2.03 -6.62
CA LEU A 171 7.87 -3.48 -6.79
C LEU A 171 6.54 -3.86 -7.46
N ASN A 172 6.62 -4.60 -8.58
CA ASN A 172 5.48 -5.34 -9.12
C ASN A 172 5.79 -6.84 -9.02
N MET A 173 4.96 -7.58 -8.28
CA MET A 173 5.13 -9.03 -8.09
C MET A 173 3.82 -9.76 -8.35
N ALA A 174 3.77 -10.48 -9.44
CA ALA A 174 2.56 -11.17 -9.92
C ALA A 174 1.34 -10.23 -10.12
N GLY A 175 1.59 -8.95 -10.38
CA GLY A 175 0.54 -8.02 -10.81
C GLY A 175 0.53 -7.92 -12.32
N ASP A 176 -0.65 -8.04 -12.93
CA ASP A 176 -0.84 -8.01 -14.38
C ASP A 176 -1.34 -6.66 -14.86
N GLN A 177 -1.13 -6.37 -16.14
CA GLN A 177 -1.60 -5.14 -16.80
C GLN A 177 -1.25 -3.88 -15.99
N THR A 178 -0.05 -3.87 -15.41
CA THR A 178 0.43 -2.72 -14.64
C THR A 178 1.14 -1.73 -15.54
N THR A 179 0.70 -0.47 -15.50
CA THR A 179 1.34 0.64 -16.20
C THR A 179 2.12 1.52 -15.22
N ILE A 180 3.41 1.70 -15.47
CA ILE A 180 4.30 2.55 -14.65
C ILE A 180 4.79 3.69 -15.55
N GLU A 181 4.28 4.90 -15.39
CA GLU A 181 4.60 6.01 -16.30
C GLU A 181 4.80 7.36 -15.60
N GLY A 182 5.68 8.19 -16.12
CA GLY A 182 5.81 9.58 -15.67
C GLY A 182 6.27 9.77 -14.22
N ASN A 183 6.74 8.72 -13.53
CA ASN A 183 7.21 8.82 -12.15
C ASN A 183 8.63 9.38 -12.09
N ILE A 184 8.96 10.11 -11.02
CA ILE A 184 10.31 10.46 -10.65
C ILE A 184 10.79 9.49 -9.58
N ILE A 185 11.67 8.57 -9.96
CA ILE A 185 12.20 7.52 -9.10
C ILE A 185 13.70 7.78 -8.92
N THR A 186 14.10 8.22 -7.73
CA THR A 186 15.50 8.61 -7.52
C THR A 186 15.97 8.36 -6.08
N GLY A 187 17.26 8.10 -5.92
CA GLY A 187 17.87 7.93 -4.60
C GLY A 187 17.55 6.62 -3.88
N ASN A 188 16.76 5.73 -4.48
CA ASN A 188 16.50 4.40 -3.94
C ASN A 188 17.74 3.51 -4.21
N LYS A 189 18.40 3.02 -3.14
CA LYS A 189 19.78 2.49 -3.22
C LYS A 189 19.88 1.06 -3.76
N VAL A 190 18.79 0.31 -3.78
CA VAL A 190 18.81 -1.10 -4.23
C VAL A 190 18.23 -1.21 -5.62
N ILE A 191 17.00 -0.76 -5.84
CA ILE A 191 16.37 -0.88 -7.15
C ILE A 191 15.32 0.22 -7.38
N GLY A 192 15.28 0.77 -8.59
CA GLY A 192 14.27 1.75 -8.99
C GLY A 192 12.92 1.07 -9.22
N ILE A 193 12.87 0.10 -10.15
CA ILE A 193 11.68 -0.69 -10.46
C ILE A 193 12.09 -2.16 -10.49
N LEU A 194 11.38 -2.99 -9.72
CA LEU A 194 11.49 -4.46 -9.74
C LEU A 194 10.19 -5.05 -10.26
N ILE A 195 10.29 -5.84 -11.32
CA ILE A 195 9.19 -6.67 -11.81
C ILE A 195 9.62 -8.11 -11.63
N THR A 196 8.82 -8.87 -10.91
CA THR A 196 9.14 -10.27 -10.61
C THR A 196 7.86 -11.10 -10.49
N ASP A 197 8.02 -12.40 -10.46
CA ASP A 197 6.97 -13.36 -10.21
C ASP A 197 7.11 -13.99 -8.80
N HIS A 198 6.10 -14.70 -8.36
CA HIS A 198 6.15 -15.43 -7.08
C HIS A 198 7.18 -16.55 -7.08
N MET A 199 7.54 -17.09 -8.24
CA MET A 199 8.51 -18.21 -8.31
C MET A 199 9.92 -17.77 -7.92
N ASN A 200 10.21 -16.47 -8.07
CA ASN A 200 11.48 -15.87 -7.71
C ASN A 200 11.47 -15.20 -6.32
N ALA A 201 10.29 -15.11 -5.68
CA ALA A 201 10.18 -14.50 -4.36
C ALA A 201 10.61 -15.50 -3.26
N PRO A 202 11.49 -15.11 -2.35
CA PRO A 202 11.87 -15.98 -1.25
C PRO A 202 10.70 -16.21 -0.30
N ASN A 203 10.49 -17.47 0.10
CA ASN A 203 9.50 -17.87 1.12
C ASN A 203 8.02 -17.63 0.77
N VAL A 204 7.69 -17.46 -0.50
CA VAL A 204 6.29 -17.38 -0.94
C VAL A 204 5.75 -18.78 -1.21
N THR A 205 4.62 -19.12 -0.60
CA THR A 205 3.88 -20.35 -0.91
C THR A 205 2.97 -20.05 -2.10
N LEU A 206 3.14 -20.78 -3.21
CA LEU A 206 2.30 -20.58 -4.39
C LEU A 206 0.84 -20.96 -4.12
N ASP A 207 -0.06 -20.14 -4.65
CA ASP A 207 -1.49 -20.40 -4.68
C ASP A 207 -1.85 -21.03 -6.04
N PRO A 208 -2.37 -22.24 -6.11
CA PRO A 208 -2.70 -22.88 -7.38
C PRO A 208 -3.82 -22.19 -8.17
N ASP A 209 -4.61 -21.34 -7.51
CA ASP A 209 -5.73 -20.59 -8.10
C ASP A 209 -5.34 -19.17 -8.52
N ALA A 210 -4.09 -18.74 -8.29
CA ALA A 210 -3.58 -17.43 -8.66
C ALA A 210 -2.48 -17.54 -9.71
N ASP A 211 -2.43 -16.60 -10.66
CA ASP A 211 -1.31 -16.51 -11.59
C ASP A 211 -0.07 -16.01 -10.84
N PRO A 212 1.04 -16.76 -10.85
CA PRO A 212 2.25 -16.32 -10.18
C PRO A 212 3.08 -15.34 -11.00
N SER A 213 2.76 -15.12 -12.28
CA SER A 213 3.54 -14.29 -13.22
C SER A 213 3.18 -12.80 -13.09
N SER A 214 4.02 -11.96 -13.66
CA SER A 214 3.74 -10.54 -13.94
C SER A 214 3.63 -10.37 -15.44
N ASP A 215 2.42 -10.24 -15.96
CA ASP A 215 2.17 -10.17 -17.40
C ASP A 215 1.62 -8.80 -17.84
N GLU A 216 1.88 -8.44 -19.10
CA GLU A 216 1.41 -7.20 -19.74
C GLU A 216 1.82 -5.91 -18.99
N ILE A 217 3.08 -5.82 -18.57
CA ILE A 217 3.62 -4.66 -17.86
C ILE A 217 4.14 -3.62 -18.88
N ALA A 218 3.68 -2.37 -18.71
CA ALA A 218 4.15 -1.21 -19.49
C ALA A 218 4.97 -0.25 -18.60
N ILE A 219 6.13 0.23 -19.10
CA ILE A 219 7.02 1.19 -18.42
C ILE A 219 7.32 2.35 -19.36
#